data_d90171c1c05014bd7a35d4e22ed82a23
#
_entry.id   d90171c1c05014bd7a35d4e22ed82a23
#
_cell.length_a   1.000
_cell.length_b   1.000
_cell.length_c   1.000
_cell.angle_alpha   90.00
_cell.angle_beta   90.00
_cell.angle_gamma   90.00
#
_symmetry.space_group_name_H-M   'P 1'
#
loop_
_entity.id
_entity.type
_entity.pdbx_description
1 polymer ?
#
loop_
_entity_poly.entity_id
_entity_poly.type
_entity_poly.pdbx_seq_one_letter_code
_entity_poly.pdbx_strand_id
1 'polypeptide(L)'
;MISVAMATYNGEKYLPVQLDSILNQTIQDFEIVICDDCSRDNTRKILEDSAKLDSRIKVYLNETNLGFKKNFEKAISLCSGDYVALSDQDDIWLPEKLEKSLMCIESTGVDLVCTNALLVDGEGNSLGSTMMKDVLAFDYVSENPDSQLMYLCQKTIVQGSTVLAKKAFVQSCLPIPDSFKFHDKWLGLKAACTKGIRYVTDETLLYRQHGSNQTTNDTRNIFTDLKVTKTTARDLENEAQVESDLKYVLDNFELNETQKKIVSDSYEYLTVHLKKKDWKYFSYFAKNYDNLTFQKSTVKKAIVLTKKFLGMFIRIKKKIHG
;
A
#
# COMPACT_ATOMS: atom_id res chain seq x y z
N MET A 1 -13.32 6.71 19.49
CA MET A 1 -12.22 5.77 19.88
C MET A 1 -11.57 5.19 18.62
N ILE A 2 -10.24 5.01 18.63
CA ILE A 2 -9.47 4.39 17.54
C ILE A 2 -9.03 2.99 17.97
N SER A 3 -9.07 1.99 17.09
CA SER A 3 -8.41 0.71 17.28
C SER A 3 -7.15 0.66 16.43
N VAL A 4 -6.01 0.29 17.02
CA VAL A 4 -4.78 -0.02 16.31
C VAL A 4 -4.73 -1.52 16.08
N ALA A 5 -4.91 -1.97 14.82
CA ALA A 5 -4.81 -3.37 14.44
C ALA A 5 -3.36 -3.70 14.10
N MET A 6 -2.73 -4.56 14.90
CA MET A 6 -1.33 -4.94 14.74
C MET A 6 -1.21 -6.45 14.49
N ALA A 7 -0.42 -6.81 13.50
CA ALA A 7 -0.03 -8.20 13.22
C ALA A 7 1.42 -8.42 13.63
N THR A 8 1.69 -9.49 14.42
CA THR A 8 3.05 -9.82 14.87
C THR A 8 3.45 -11.24 14.48
N TYR A 9 4.73 -11.39 14.12
CA TYR A 9 5.39 -12.68 13.91
C TYR A 9 6.91 -12.53 14.04
N ASN A 10 7.51 -13.14 15.08
CA ASN A 10 8.95 -13.09 15.36
C ASN A 10 9.50 -11.64 15.34
N GLY A 11 8.85 -10.76 16.13
CA GLY A 11 9.11 -9.33 16.17
C GLY A 11 9.92 -8.84 17.37
N GLU A 12 10.52 -9.73 18.16
CA GLU A 12 11.14 -9.38 19.46
C GLU A 12 12.09 -8.18 19.42
N LYS A 13 12.77 -7.98 18.27
CA LYS A 13 13.79 -6.94 18.12
C LYS A 13 13.20 -5.54 18.09
N TYR A 14 12.06 -5.33 17.43
CA TYR A 14 11.53 -4.00 17.15
C TYR A 14 10.22 -3.69 17.90
N LEU A 15 9.46 -4.72 18.23
CA LEU A 15 8.15 -4.63 18.86
C LEU A 15 8.11 -3.74 20.12
N PRO A 16 9.08 -3.77 21.06
CA PRO A 16 9.04 -2.91 22.23
C PRO A 16 9.02 -1.42 21.87
N VAL A 17 9.85 -1.01 20.90
CA VAL A 17 9.93 0.38 20.43
C VAL A 17 8.65 0.79 19.71
N GLN A 18 8.08 -0.09 18.90
CA GLN A 18 6.83 0.15 18.20
C GLN A 18 5.67 0.32 19.18
N LEU A 19 5.52 -0.57 20.17
CA LEU A 19 4.48 -0.45 21.20
C LEU A 19 4.61 0.85 22.00
N ASP A 20 5.82 1.18 22.44
CA ASP A 20 6.07 2.44 23.14
C ASP A 20 5.67 3.65 22.31
N SER A 21 6.00 3.66 21.02
CA SER A 21 5.65 4.76 20.10
C SER A 21 4.14 4.93 19.92
N ILE A 22 3.38 3.84 19.94
CA ILE A 22 1.91 3.89 19.85
C ILE A 22 1.31 4.37 21.18
N LEU A 23 1.81 3.88 22.31
CA LEU A 23 1.32 4.28 23.63
C LEU A 23 1.54 5.77 23.93
N ASN A 24 2.54 6.38 23.30
CA ASN A 24 2.88 7.81 23.43
C ASN A 24 2.25 8.72 22.35
N GLN A 25 1.16 8.29 21.68
CA GLN A 25 0.42 9.15 20.76
C GLN A 25 -0.27 10.32 21.49
N THR A 26 -0.46 11.46 20.80
CA THR A 26 -1.19 12.62 21.37
C THR A 26 -2.65 12.30 21.68
N ILE A 27 -3.31 11.49 20.86
CA ILE A 27 -4.63 10.93 21.17
C ILE A 27 -4.47 9.72 22.09
N GLN A 28 -5.16 9.71 23.23
CA GLN A 28 -5.11 8.63 24.22
C GLN A 28 -6.36 7.73 24.21
N ASP A 29 -7.43 8.12 23.50
CA ASP A 29 -8.66 7.33 23.36
C ASP A 29 -8.50 6.28 22.25
N PHE A 30 -7.71 5.22 22.55
CA PHE A 30 -7.49 4.10 21.63
C PHE A 30 -7.31 2.78 22.37
N GLU A 31 -7.44 1.69 21.61
CA GLU A 31 -7.01 0.33 21.97
C GLU A 31 -5.97 -0.18 20.97
N ILE A 32 -5.15 -1.14 21.36
CA ILE A 32 -4.23 -1.87 20.49
C ILE A 32 -4.66 -3.33 20.45
N VAL A 33 -5.15 -3.79 19.29
CA VAL A 33 -5.58 -5.16 19.05
C VAL A 33 -4.45 -5.88 18.32
N ILE A 34 -3.77 -6.79 18.99
CA ILE A 34 -2.59 -7.48 18.48
C ILE A 34 -2.89 -8.95 18.26
N CYS A 35 -2.69 -9.42 17.03
CA CYS A 35 -2.75 -10.85 16.70
C CYS A 35 -1.33 -11.38 16.46
N ASP A 36 -0.87 -12.30 17.30
CA ASP A 36 0.42 -12.98 17.14
C ASP A 36 0.28 -14.27 16.34
N ASP A 37 1.04 -14.37 15.26
CA ASP A 37 0.94 -15.43 14.27
C ASP A 37 1.89 -16.60 14.54
N CYS A 38 1.83 -17.14 15.78
CA CYS A 38 2.68 -18.25 16.24
C CYS A 38 4.17 -17.91 16.32
N SER A 39 4.53 -16.76 16.91
CA SER A 39 5.92 -16.38 17.16
C SER A 39 6.66 -17.43 17.99
N ARG A 40 7.95 -17.63 17.67
CA ARG A 40 8.83 -18.61 18.31
C ARG A 40 9.98 -17.98 19.10
N ASP A 41 10.12 -16.66 18.99
CA ASP A 41 11.04 -15.81 19.75
C ASP A 41 10.37 -15.22 21.00
N ASN A 42 10.93 -14.19 21.60
CA ASN A 42 10.36 -13.55 22.80
C ASN A 42 9.14 -12.65 22.52
N THR A 43 8.63 -12.57 21.30
CA THR A 43 7.48 -11.71 20.93
C THR A 43 6.29 -11.93 21.85
N ARG A 44 5.89 -13.19 22.08
CA ARG A 44 4.74 -13.51 22.96
C ARG A 44 4.92 -13.01 24.38
N LYS A 45 6.12 -13.20 24.93
CA LYS A 45 6.44 -12.72 26.29
C LYS A 45 6.35 -11.19 26.37
N ILE A 46 6.90 -10.49 25.36
CA ILE A 46 6.81 -9.02 25.28
C ILE A 46 5.36 -8.57 25.24
N LEU A 47 4.52 -9.20 24.43
CA LEU A 47 3.09 -8.89 24.33
C LEU A 47 2.34 -9.12 25.62
N GLU A 48 2.54 -10.28 26.26
CA GLU A 48 1.90 -10.62 27.54
C GLU A 48 2.31 -9.66 28.66
N ASP A 49 3.59 -9.29 28.75
CA ASP A 49 4.09 -8.37 29.75
C ASP A 49 3.59 -6.94 29.48
N SER A 50 3.53 -6.49 28.23
CA SER A 50 2.95 -5.19 27.86
C SER A 50 1.46 -5.09 28.17
N ALA A 51 0.68 -6.15 27.91
CA ALA A 51 -0.75 -6.18 28.23
C ALA A 51 -1.08 -6.16 29.72
N LYS A 52 -0.14 -6.62 30.59
CA LYS A 52 -0.27 -6.48 32.07
C LYS A 52 -0.04 -5.04 32.51
N LEU A 53 0.79 -4.29 31.78
CA LEU A 53 1.16 -2.91 32.15
C LEU A 53 0.16 -1.87 31.62
N ASP A 54 -0.47 -2.13 30.47
CA ASP A 54 -1.43 -1.19 29.86
C ASP A 54 -2.67 -1.93 29.35
N SER A 55 -3.82 -1.62 29.95
CA SER A 55 -5.11 -2.25 29.65
C SER A 55 -5.65 -1.95 28.24
N ARG A 56 -5.08 -0.97 27.53
CA ARG A 56 -5.41 -0.68 26.13
C ARG A 56 -4.89 -1.77 25.19
N ILE A 57 -3.90 -2.57 25.60
CA ILE A 57 -3.30 -3.64 24.80
C ILE A 57 -4.12 -4.93 24.96
N LYS A 58 -4.66 -5.42 23.87
CA LYS A 58 -5.42 -6.67 23.78
C LYS A 58 -4.68 -7.64 22.87
N VAL A 59 -4.21 -8.76 23.43
CA VAL A 59 -3.39 -9.76 22.74
C VAL A 59 -4.20 -11.00 22.41
N TYR A 60 -4.11 -11.45 21.18
CA TYR A 60 -4.72 -12.68 20.67
C TYR A 60 -3.63 -13.55 20.04
N LEU A 61 -3.41 -14.72 20.61
CA LEU A 61 -2.44 -15.68 20.10
C LEU A 61 -3.13 -16.64 19.12
N ASN A 62 -2.59 -16.76 17.91
CA ASN A 62 -3.11 -17.73 16.94
C ASN A 62 -2.67 -19.16 17.33
N GLU A 63 -3.52 -20.14 17.06
CA GLU A 63 -3.20 -21.56 17.24
C GLU A 63 -2.31 -22.08 16.10
N THR A 64 -2.46 -21.53 14.91
CA THR A 64 -1.67 -21.84 13.71
C THR A 64 -1.22 -20.57 13.03
N ASN A 65 -0.11 -20.64 12.27
CA ASN A 65 0.34 -19.50 11.46
C ASN A 65 -0.62 -19.27 10.29
N LEU A 66 -1.28 -18.10 10.27
CA LEU A 66 -2.27 -17.70 9.28
C LEU A 66 -1.64 -16.97 8.07
N GLY A 67 -0.42 -16.49 8.23
CA GLY A 67 0.23 -15.55 7.32
C GLY A 67 -0.25 -14.11 7.51
N PHE A 68 0.58 -13.15 7.14
CA PHE A 68 0.39 -11.72 7.47
C PHE A 68 -0.99 -11.18 7.06
N LYS A 69 -1.50 -11.54 5.88
CA LYS A 69 -2.80 -11.04 5.36
C LYS A 69 -3.97 -11.49 6.25
N LYS A 70 -4.06 -12.78 6.56
CA LYS A 70 -5.14 -13.32 7.40
C LYS A 70 -4.98 -12.92 8.86
N ASN A 71 -3.74 -12.67 9.31
CA ASN A 71 -3.48 -12.17 10.64
C ASN A 71 -3.98 -10.71 10.79
N PHE A 72 -3.75 -9.84 9.80
CA PHE A 72 -4.36 -8.51 9.76
C PHE A 72 -5.89 -8.57 9.67
N GLU A 73 -6.45 -9.46 8.83
CA GLU A 73 -7.90 -9.66 8.72
C GLU A 73 -8.51 -10.00 10.09
N LYS A 74 -7.87 -10.91 10.85
CA LYS A 74 -8.27 -11.25 12.21
C LYS A 74 -8.17 -10.05 13.16
N ALA A 75 -7.05 -9.33 13.15
CA ALA A 75 -6.88 -8.15 14.01
C ALA A 75 -7.94 -7.07 13.72
N ILE A 76 -8.22 -6.77 12.45
CA ILE A 76 -9.26 -5.83 12.02
C ILE A 76 -10.64 -6.28 12.51
N SER A 77 -10.95 -7.57 12.41
CA SER A 77 -12.27 -8.11 12.82
C SER A 77 -12.53 -7.96 14.32
N LEU A 78 -11.49 -7.94 15.12
CA LEU A 78 -11.52 -7.82 16.59
C LEU A 78 -11.53 -6.37 17.09
N CYS A 79 -11.31 -5.39 16.22
CA CYS A 79 -11.32 -3.98 16.57
C CYS A 79 -12.69 -3.49 17.01
N SER A 80 -12.76 -2.70 18.08
CA SER A 80 -14.02 -2.17 18.64
C SER A 80 -14.24 -0.68 18.36
N GLY A 81 -13.19 0.10 18.06
CA GLY A 81 -13.25 1.55 17.81
C GLY A 81 -13.96 1.92 16.50
N ASP A 82 -14.30 3.18 16.35
CA ASP A 82 -14.99 3.74 15.17
C ASP A 82 -14.04 3.85 13.95
N TYR A 83 -12.75 3.93 14.25
CA TYR A 83 -11.65 3.99 13.28
C TYR A 83 -10.67 2.86 13.54
N VAL A 84 -10.02 2.38 12.48
CA VAL A 84 -8.98 1.35 12.54
C VAL A 84 -7.72 1.88 11.88
N ALA A 85 -6.63 1.95 12.67
CA ALA A 85 -5.28 2.19 12.17
C ALA A 85 -4.56 0.86 12.01
N LEU A 86 -3.85 0.65 10.90
CA LEU A 86 -3.04 -0.55 10.71
C LEU A 86 -1.61 -0.29 11.18
N SER A 87 -1.01 -1.28 11.82
CA SER A 87 0.35 -1.20 12.33
C SER A 87 1.14 -2.47 12.04
N ASP A 88 2.31 -2.30 11.43
CA ASP A 88 3.34 -3.33 11.42
C ASP A 88 4.06 -3.33 12.78
N GLN A 89 4.83 -4.39 13.08
CA GLN A 89 5.48 -4.59 14.38
C GLN A 89 6.85 -3.90 14.53
N ASP A 90 7.36 -3.30 13.45
CA ASP A 90 8.77 -2.94 13.28
C ASP A 90 9.03 -1.47 12.90
N ASP A 91 7.98 -0.64 12.85
CA ASP A 91 8.06 0.80 12.61
C ASP A 91 8.24 1.61 13.91
N ILE A 92 8.22 2.93 13.82
CA ILE A 92 8.16 3.85 14.96
C ILE A 92 7.16 4.96 14.60
N TRP A 93 6.06 5.07 15.34
CA TRP A 93 5.07 6.12 15.11
C TRP A 93 5.51 7.45 15.74
N LEU A 94 5.38 8.56 14.99
CA LEU A 94 5.56 9.88 15.56
C LEU A 94 4.31 10.28 16.37
N PRO A 95 4.45 11.13 17.39
CA PRO A 95 3.38 11.38 18.37
C PRO A 95 2.04 11.83 17.79
N GLU A 96 2.04 12.55 16.68
CA GLU A 96 0.84 13.15 16.08
C GLU A 96 0.20 12.29 14.96
N LYS A 97 0.63 11.04 14.79
CA LYS A 97 0.13 10.20 13.68
C LYS A 97 -1.36 9.98 13.74
N LEU A 98 -1.89 9.54 14.88
CA LEU A 98 -3.32 9.30 15.03
C LEU A 98 -4.13 10.61 14.92
N GLU A 99 -3.66 11.69 15.50
CA GLU A 99 -4.31 13.00 15.48
C GLU A 99 -4.43 13.54 14.04
N LYS A 100 -3.33 13.60 13.30
CA LYS A 100 -3.33 14.09 11.92
C LYS A 100 -4.19 13.23 11.00
N SER A 101 -4.14 11.91 11.19
CA SER A 101 -4.98 10.98 10.42
C SER A 101 -6.46 11.16 10.72
N LEU A 102 -6.83 11.31 12.01
CA LEU A 102 -8.20 11.52 12.43
C LEU A 102 -8.76 12.86 11.92
N MET A 103 -8.00 13.93 12.06
CA MET A 103 -8.38 15.24 11.51
C MET A 103 -8.63 15.19 10.00
N CYS A 104 -7.78 14.48 9.27
CA CYS A 104 -7.93 14.36 7.82
C CYS A 104 -9.17 13.55 7.44
N ILE A 105 -9.44 12.42 8.07
CA ILE A 105 -10.59 11.56 7.75
C ILE A 105 -11.93 12.25 8.12
N GLU A 106 -11.97 12.98 9.23
CA GLU A 106 -13.17 13.71 9.67
C GLU A 106 -13.47 14.93 8.80
N SER A 107 -12.44 15.73 8.47
CA SER A 107 -12.62 16.94 7.65
C SER A 107 -12.99 16.64 6.19
N THR A 108 -12.54 15.52 5.64
CA THR A 108 -12.78 15.16 4.24
C THR A 108 -13.93 14.19 4.03
N GLY A 109 -14.34 13.47 5.08
CA GLY A 109 -15.44 12.49 5.04
C GLY A 109 -15.12 11.21 4.28
N VAL A 110 -13.88 11.03 3.76
CA VAL A 110 -13.43 9.79 3.10
C VAL A 110 -13.46 8.60 4.07
N ASP A 111 -13.30 7.40 3.54
CA ASP A 111 -13.33 6.20 4.36
C ASP A 111 -11.92 5.66 4.67
N LEU A 112 -10.89 6.15 3.96
CA LEU A 112 -9.50 5.76 4.13
C LEU A 112 -8.54 6.95 3.95
N VAL A 113 -7.62 7.09 4.89
CA VAL A 113 -6.52 8.06 4.88
C VAL A 113 -5.20 7.31 4.95
N CYS A 114 -4.20 7.78 4.20
CA CYS A 114 -2.82 7.37 4.32
C CYS A 114 -1.96 8.55 4.76
N THR A 115 -0.90 8.30 5.50
CA THR A 115 0.09 9.31 5.86
C THR A 115 1.41 9.06 5.13
N ASN A 116 2.31 10.05 5.13
CA ASN A 116 3.68 9.84 4.68
C ASN A 116 4.55 9.24 5.79
N ALA A 117 5.68 8.66 5.40
CA ALA A 117 6.65 8.07 6.33
C ALA A 117 8.07 8.45 5.93
N LEU A 118 8.93 8.68 6.92
CA LEU A 118 10.36 8.78 6.73
C LEU A 118 10.96 7.37 6.68
N LEU A 119 11.78 7.08 5.68
CA LEU A 119 12.47 5.79 5.58
C LEU A 119 13.70 5.78 6.50
N VAL A 120 13.81 4.71 7.31
CA VAL A 120 14.94 4.51 8.22
C VAL A 120 15.53 3.10 8.04
N ASP A 121 16.80 2.94 8.41
CA ASP A 121 17.45 1.62 8.44
C ASP A 121 17.02 0.76 9.65
N GLY A 122 17.62 -0.43 9.80
CA GLY A 122 17.34 -1.35 10.91
C GLY A 122 17.63 -0.76 12.30
N GLU A 123 18.49 0.24 12.40
CA GLU A 123 18.89 0.93 13.61
C GLU A 123 18.07 2.22 13.87
N GLY A 124 17.21 2.62 12.91
CA GLY A 124 16.38 3.84 13.00
C GLY A 124 17.05 5.10 12.44
N ASN A 125 18.19 4.99 11.77
CA ASN A 125 18.83 6.14 11.13
C ASN A 125 18.12 6.49 9.82
N SER A 126 17.93 7.80 9.56
CA SER A 126 17.27 8.26 8.33
C SER A 126 18.05 7.88 7.08
N LEU A 127 17.32 7.35 6.10
CA LEU A 127 17.84 7.08 4.75
C LEU A 127 17.75 8.30 3.82
N GLY A 128 17.31 9.46 4.33
CA GLY A 128 17.16 10.69 3.56
C GLY A 128 16.05 10.65 2.52
N SER A 129 15.05 9.80 2.73
CA SER A 129 14.03 9.42 1.75
C SER A 129 12.69 9.23 2.42
N THR A 130 11.59 9.37 1.67
CA THR A 130 10.24 9.21 2.20
C THR A 130 9.44 8.16 1.43
N MET A 131 8.40 7.62 2.08
CA MET A 131 7.51 6.62 1.48
C MET A 131 6.87 7.14 0.19
N MET A 132 6.29 8.33 0.22
CA MET A 132 5.60 8.90 -0.95
C MET A 132 6.55 9.10 -2.12
N LYS A 133 7.73 9.68 -1.87
CA LYS A 133 8.67 10.06 -2.93
C LYS A 133 9.38 8.87 -3.55
N ASP A 134 9.88 7.95 -2.73
CA ASP A 134 10.87 6.97 -3.19
C ASP A 134 10.33 5.53 -3.23
N VAL A 135 9.31 5.20 -2.44
CA VAL A 135 8.66 3.87 -2.46
C VAL A 135 7.44 3.87 -3.38
N LEU A 136 6.51 4.76 -3.12
CA LEU A 136 5.29 4.87 -3.93
C LEU A 136 5.53 5.63 -5.23
N ALA A 137 6.64 6.39 -5.29
CA ALA A 137 7.17 7.07 -6.47
C ALA A 137 6.18 8.04 -7.14
N PHE A 138 5.53 8.87 -6.34
CA PHE A 138 4.68 9.95 -6.84
C PHE A 138 5.03 11.30 -6.22
N ASP A 139 4.90 12.37 -7.01
CA ASP A 139 5.13 13.76 -6.55
C ASP A 139 3.88 14.31 -5.82
N TYR A 140 2.70 13.73 -6.07
CA TYR A 140 1.42 14.05 -5.43
C TYR A 140 0.43 12.90 -5.63
N VAL A 141 -0.59 12.81 -4.79
CA VAL A 141 -1.74 11.93 -5.01
C VAL A 141 -2.93 12.76 -5.43
N SER A 142 -3.54 12.40 -6.56
CA SER A 142 -4.79 13.02 -6.99
C SER A 142 -5.89 12.76 -5.98
N GLU A 143 -6.69 13.78 -5.67
CA GLU A 143 -7.88 13.62 -4.83
C GLU A 143 -9.07 13.02 -5.59
N ASN A 144 -8.98 12.93 -6.93
CA ASN A 144 -10.01 12.33 -7.76
C ASN A 144 -9.96 10.79 -7.64
N PRO A 145 -11.05 10.14 -7.18
CA PRO A 145 -11.09 8.68 -7.00
C PRO A 145 -10.82 7.89 -8.28
N ASP A 146 -11.29 8.36 -9.44
CA ASP A 146 -11.07 7.70 -10.73
C ASP A 146 -9.59 7.72 -11.13
N SER A 147 -8.87 8.81 -10.83
CA SER A 147 -7.42 8.90 -11.04
C SER A 147 -6.67 7.95 -10.11
N GLN A 148 -7.13 7.83 -8.86
CA GLN A 148 -6.58 6.87 -7.89
C GLN A 148 -6.82 5.43 -8.32
N LEU A 149 -8.06 5.12 -8.79
CA LEU A 149 -8.39 3.81 -9.33
C LEU A 149 -7.50 3.45 -10.53
N MET A 150 -7.31 4.37 -11.47
CA MET A 150 -6.44 4.15 -12.63
C MET A 150 -5.00 3.86 -12.22
N TYR A 151 -4.49 4.54 -11.20
CA TYR A 151 -3.15 4.26 -10.67
C TYR A 151 -3.08 2.90 -9.96
N LEU A 152 -4.07 2.59 -9.12
CA LEU A 152 -4.18 1.32 -8.39
C LEU A 152 -4.34 0.10 -9.31
N CYS A 153 -4.89 0.30 -10.52
CA CYS A 153 -4.88 -0.73 -11.56
C CYS A 153 -3.49 -1.15 -12.03
N GLN A 154 -2.42 -0.45 -11.64
CA GLN A 154 -1.04 -0.78 -12.01
C GLN A 154 -0.11 -0.98 -10.81
N LYS A 155 -0.26 -0.13 -9.80
CA LYS A 155 0.57 -0.11 -8.59
C LYS A 155 -0.31 0.10 -7.37
N THR A 156 0.25 -0.11 -6.17
CA THR A 156 -0.37 0.40 -4.94
C THR A 156 0.05 1.85 -4.69
N ILE A 157 -0.85 2.61 -4.07
CA ILE A 157 -0.60 3.91 -3.44
C ILE A 157 -0.85 3.83 -1.94
N VAL A 158 -1.20 2.66 -1.44
CA VAL A 158 -1.49 2.42 -0.02
C VAL A 158 -0.38 1.57 0.57
N GLN A 159 0.16 2.00 1.69
CA GLN A 159 1.06 1.23 2.53
C GLN A 159 0.35 0.97 3.87
N GLY A 160 0.23 -0.30 4.26
CA GLY A 160 -0.56 -0.73 5.40
C GLY A 160 -0.30 0.10 6.66
N SER A 161 0.97 0.21 7.08
CA SER A 161 1.38 0.95 8.30
C SER A 161 1.04 2.45 8.29
N THR A 162 0.64 3.01 7.14
CA THR A 162 0.24 4.43 7.03
C THR A 162 -1.27 4.65 7.13
N VAL A 163 -2.07 3.57 7.17
CA VAL A 163 -3.53 3.63 7.03
C VAL A 163 -4.23 3.99 8.34
N LEU A 164 -5.19 4.93 8.26
CA LEU A 164 -6.33 5.04 9.16
C LEU A 164 -7.61 4.96 8.31
N ALA A 165 -8.57 4.12 8.70
CA ALA A 165 -9.83 3.98 7.98
C ALA A 165 -11.03 3.90 8.94
N LYS A 166 -12.24 4.23 8.44
CA LYS A 166 -13.47 3.99 9.20
C LYS A 166 -13.68 2.50 9.41
N LYS A 167 -14.03 2.08 10.61
CA LYS A 167 -14.30 0.68 10.96
C LYS A 167 -15.32 0.05 10.01
N ALA A 168 -16.44 0.72 9.77
CA ALA A 168 -17.49 0.22 8.88
C ALA A 168 -16.95 -0.09 7.47
N PHE A 169 -16.03 0.75 6.96
CA PHE A 169 -15.39 0.54 5.67
C PHE A 169 -14.48 -0.70 5.69
N VAL A 170 -13.51 -0.77 6.62
CA VAL A 170 -12.58 -1.91 6.63
C VAL A 170 -13.29 -3.23 6.91
N GLN A 171 -14.33 -3.24 7.74
CA GLN A 171 -15.15 -4.45 7.96
C GLN A 171 -15.93 -4.87 6.71
N SER A 172 -16.42 -3.92 5.90
CA SER A 172 -17.06 -4.23 4.62
C SER A 172 -16.09 -4.80 3.58
N CYS A 173 -14.80 -4.61 3.80
CA CYS A 173 -13.74 -5.17 2.96
C CYS A 173 -13.36 -6.61 3.33
N LEU A 174 -13.89 -7.17 4.42
CA LEU A 174 -13.59 -8.53 4.86
C LEU A 174 -14.65 -9.53 4.33
N PRO A 175 -14.26 -10.77 4.04
CA PRO A 175 -12.89 -11.27 4.02
C PRO A 175 -12.06 -10.73 2.85
N ILE A 176 -10.74 -10.61 3.03
CA ILE A 176 -9.83 -10.23 1.95
C ILE A 176 -9.70 -11.42 0.99
N PRO A 177 -9.98 -11.28 -0.31
CA PRO A 177 -9.95 -12.39 -1.25
C PRO A 177 -8.55 -12.99 -1.35
N ASP A 178 -8.50 -14.32 -1.50
CA ASP A 178 -7.22 -15.05 -1.56
C ASP A 178 -6.36 -14.66 -2.78
N SER A 179 -7.02 -14.23 -3.87
CA SER A 179 -6.34 -13.73 -5.07
C SER A 179 -5.48 -12.48 -4.81
N PHE A 180 -5.80 -11.66 -3.82
CA PHE A 180 -5.01 -10.49 -3.46
C PHE A 180 -3.83 -10.88 -2.56
N LYS A 181 -2.63 -10.54 -3.00
CA LYS A 181 -1.41 -10.80 -2.22
C LYS A 181 -1.33 -9.90 -0.99
N PHE A 182 -1.74 -8.62 -1.10
CA PHE A 182 -1.59 -7.61 -0.06
C PHE A 182 -2.94 -6.99 0.31
N HIS A 183 -3.19 -6.87 1.61
CA HIS A 183 -4.41 -6.28 2.17
C HIS A 183 -4.55 -4.78 1.86
N ASP A 184 -3.44 -4.06 1.82
CA ASP A 184 -3.40 -2.63 1.57
C ASP A 184 -3.84 -2.27 0.14
N LYS A 185 -3.40 -3.01 -0.87
CA LYS A 185 -3.87 -2.84 -2.25
C LYS A 185 -5.37 -3.11 -2.38
N TRP A 186 -5.86 -4.15 -1.70
CA TRP A 186 -7.29 -4.46 -1.65
C TRP A 186 -8.10 -3.30 -1.07
N LEU A 187 -7.70 -2.80 0.12
CA LEU A 187 -8.35 -1.65 0.75
C LEU A 187 -8.30 -0.40 -0.13
N GLY A 188 -7.17 -0.15 -0.78
CA GLY A 188 -7.00 0.97 -1.70
C GLY A 188 -7.97 0.92 -2.89
N LEU A 189 -8.11 -0.25 -3.55
CA LEU A 189 -9.05 -0.44 -4.66
C LEU A 189 -10.51 -0.23 -4.21
N LYS A 190 -10.88 -0.78 -3.05
CA LYS A 190 -12.21 -0.56 -2.45
C LYS A 190 -12.46 0.92 -2.16
N ALA A 191 -11.51 1.63 -1.57
CA ALA A 191 -11.63 3.06 -1.28
C ALA A 191 -11.75 3.90 -2.56
N ALA A 192 -10.94 3.62 -3.59
CA ALA A 192 -10.99 4.32 -4.87
C ALA A 192 -12.31 4.11 -5.62
N CYS A 193 -12.98 2.97 -5.43
CA CYS A 193 -14.31 2.72 -6.01
C CYS A 193 -15.45 3.40 -5.22
N THR A 194 -15.16 4.06 -4.09
CA THR A 194 -16.15 4.78 -3.28
C THR A 194 -15.80 6.27 -3.18
N LYS A 195 -15.28 6.73 -2.05
CA LYS A 195 -14.97 8.14 -1.78
C LYS A 195 -13.52 8.53 -2.07
N GLY A 196 -12.71 7.58 -2.48
CA GLY A 196 -11.28 7.77 -2.68
C GLY A 196 -10.46 7.75 -1.38
N ILE A 197 -9.19 8.09 -1.52
CA ILE A 197 -8.19 8.09 -0.47
C ILE A 197 -7.73 9.53 -0.27
N ARG A 198 -7.48 9.94 0.97
CA ARG A 198 -6.80 11.20 1.28
C ARG A 198 -5.42 10.94 1.84
N TYR A 199 -4.55 11.91 1.67
CA TYR A 199 -3.17 11.81 2.10
C TYR A 199 -2.80 12.97 3.03
N VAL A 200 -2.26 12.61 4.19
CA VAL A 200 -1.48 13.51 5.03
C VAL A 200 -0.05 13.46 4.53
N THR A 201 0.46 14.58 4.01
CA THR A 201 1.80 14.64 3.40
C THR A 201 2.93 14.67 4.42
N ASP A 202 2.60 15.02 5.68
CA ASP A 202 3.55 15.02 6.79
C ASP A 202 4.04 13.59 7.05
N GLU A 203 5.31 13.44 7.35
CA GLU A 203 5.87 12.20 7.88
C GLU A 203 5.32 11.99 9.29
N THR A 204 4.60 10.88 9.51
CA THR A 204 3.97 10.55 10.78
C THR A 204 4.50 9.27 11.40
N LEU A 205 5.37 8.57 10.69
CA LEU A 205 6.07 7.39 11.19
C LEU A 205 7.45 7.27 10.54
N LEU A 206 8.33 6.58 11.23
CA LEU A 206 9.60 6.11 10.71
C LEU A 206 9.37 4.68 10.20
N TYR A 207 9.38 4.52 8.87
CA TYR A 207 9.22 3.21 8.22
C TYR A 207 10.56 2.51 8.15
N ARG A 208 10.68 1.40 8.88
CA ARG A 208 11.93 0.67 9.02
C ARG A 208 12.16 -0.28 7.84
N GLN A 209 13.35 -0.17 7.24
CA GLN A 209 13.82 -1.08 6.20
C GLN A 209 14.91 -2.02 6.74
N HIS A 210 14.62 -3.30 6.76
CA HIS A 210 15.57 -4.35 7.19
C HIS A 210 15.35 -5.63 6.37
N GLY A 211 16.27 -6.60 6.49
CA GLY A 211 16.28 -7.80 5.66
C GLY A 211 15.09 -8.77 5.84
N SER A 212 14.25 -8.55 6.87
CA SER A 212 13.09 -9.40 7.18
C SER A 212 11.75 -8.76 6.80
N ASN A 213 11.72 -7.58 6.18
CA ASN A 213 10.46 -6.99 5.71
C ASN A 213 9.78 -7.91 4.71
N GLN A 214 8.46 -8.09 4.81
CA GLN A 214 7.66 -8.89 3.87
C GLN A 214 7.66 -8.29 2.45
N THR A 215 7.76 -6.97 2.37
CA THR A 215 8.01 -6.23 1.13
C THR A 215 9.47 -5.82 1.11
N THR A 216 10.31 -6.57 0.38
CA THR A 216 11.63 -6.04 0.03
C THR A 216 11.40 -4.87 -0.91
N ASN A 217 11.60 -3.66 -0.39
CA ASN A 217 11.61 -2.44 -1.18
C ASN A 217 12.85 -2.46 -2.09
N ASP A 218 12.75 -3.18 -3.20
CA ASP A 218 13.59 -2.91 -4.33
C ASP A 218 13.11 -1.55 -4.87
N THR A 219 13.71 -0.47 -4.36
CA THR A 219 13.46 0.93 -4.72
C THR A 219 13.77 1.20 -6.20
N ARG A 220 14.00 0.17 -6.97
CA ARG A 220 14.12 0.26 -8.41
C ARG A 220 12.75 0.60 -8.97
N ASN A 221 12.55 1.85 -9.13
CA ASN A 221 11.45 2.45 -9.87
C ASN A 221 11.42 1.84 -11.27
N ILE A 222 10.50 0.91 -11.52
CA ILE A 222 10.31 0.27 -12.84
C ILE A 222 10.18 1.32 -13.96
N PHE A 223 9.85 2.57 -13.60
CA PHE A 223 9.72 3.70 -14.51
C PHE A 223 10.97 4.58 -14.63
N THR A 224 11.91 4.53 -13.67
CA THR A 224 13.15 5.33 -13.72
C THR A 224 14.35 4.52 -14.18
N ASP A 225 14.29 3.19 -14.16
CA ASP A 225 15.38 2.38 -14.68
C ASP A 225 15.42 2.47 -16.21
N LEU A 226 16.28 3.39 -16.63
CA LEU A 226 16.56 3.74 -18.03
C LEU A 226 17.29 2.65 -18.80
N LYS A 227 17.70 1.58 -18.13
CA LYS A 227 18.21 0.38 -18.77
C LYS A 227 17.03 -0.49 -19.15
N VAL A 228 16.74 -0.56 -20.44
CA VAL A 228 15.91 -1.60 -21.06
C VAL A 228 16.66 -2.93 -20.86
N THR A 229 16.80 -3.36 -19.64
CA THR A 229 17.37 -4.65 -19.26
C THR A 229 16.23 -5.66 -19.12
N LYS A 230 16.52 -6.88 -19.42
CA LYS A 230 15.63 -8.04 -19.46
C LYS A 230 14.56 -7.98 -18.36
N THR A 231 13.29 -8.14 -18.74
CA THR A 231 12.16 -8.39 -17.83
C THR A 231 12.56 -9.48 -16.87
N THR A 232 12.55 -9.23 -15.58
CA THR A 232 12.91 -10.21 -14.56
C THR A 232 11.74 -11.17 -14.32
N ALA A 233 11.98 -12.35 -13.74
CA ALA A 233 10.91 -13.26 -13.31
C ALA A 233 9.93 -12.55 -12.34
N ARG A 234 10.46 -11.72 -11.46
CA ARG A 234 9.68 -10.90 -10.51
C ARG A 234 8.77 -9.87 -11.21
N ASP A 235 9.22 -9.26 -12.30
CA ASP A 235 8.38 -8.33 -13.08
C ASP A 235 7.18 -9.07 -13.69
N LEU A 236 7.40 -10.30 -14.18
CA LEU A 236 6.35 -11.15 -14.73
C LEU A 236 5.36 -11.60 -13.65
N GLU A 237 5.83 -11.94 -12.45
CA GLU A 237 4.97 -12.28 -11.31
C GLU A 237 4.11 -11.08 -10.88
N ASN A 238 4.70 -9.89 -10.81
CA ASN A 238 3.95 -8.67 -10.49
C ASN A 238 2.90 -8.33 -11.56
N GLU A 239 3.23 -8.49 -12.85
CA GLU A 239 2.27 -8.30 -13.94
C GLU A 239 1.10 -9.30 -13.85
N ALA A 240 1.40 -10.58 -13.58
CA ALA A 240 0.38 -11.62 -13.41
C ALA A 240 -0.51 -11.37 -12.19
N GLN A 241 0.06 -10.89 -11.09
CA GLN A 241 -0.71 -10.52 -9.89
C GLN A 241 -1.67 -9.36 -10.20
N VAL A 242 -1.19 -8.30 -10.86
CA VAL A 242 -2.04 -7.17 -11.24
C VAL A 242 -3.15 -7.60 -12.21
N GLU A 243 -2.84 -8.47 -13.19
CA GLU A 243 -3.84 -9.04 -14.10
C GLU A 243 -4.94 -9.79 -13.33
N SER A 244 -4.57 -10.61 -12.35
CA SER A 244 -5.49 -11.34 -11.46
C SER A 244 -6.35 -10.39 -10.63
N ASP A 245 -5.73 -9.36 -10.02
CA ASP A 245 -6.43 -8.36 -9.22
C ASP A 245 -7.51 -7.63 -10.04
N LEU A 246 -7.17 -7.17 -11.26
CA LEU A 246 -8.09 -6.44 -12.13
C LEU A 246 -9.23 -7.32 -12.63
N LYS A 247 -8.94 -8.58 -12.94
CA LYS A 247 -9.99 -9.55 -13.28
C LYS A 247 -10.97 -9.72 -12.14
N TYR A 248 -10.45 -9.90 -10.91
CA TYR A 248 -11.30 -10.00 -9.72
C TYR A 248 -12.19 -8.76 -9.54
N VAL A 249 -11.62 -7.55 -9.72
CA VAL A 249 -12.37 -6.29 -9.62
C VAL A 249 -13.49 -6.24 -10.65
N LEU A 250 -13.23 -6.60 -11.92
CA LEU A 250 -14.24 -6.63 -12.98
C LEU A 250 -15.38 -7.62 -12.70
N ASP A 251 -15.04 -8.77 -12.12
CA ASP A 251 -15.99 -9.85 -11.89
C ASP A 251 -16.83 -9.67 -10.60
N ASN A 252 -16.33 -8.89 -9.61
CA ASN A 252 -16.90 -8.88 -8.27
C ASN A 252 -17.25 -7.49 -7.70
N PHE A 253 -16.85 -6.38 -8.33
CA PHE A 253 -17.16 -5.04 -7.82
C PHE A 253 -18.40 -4.48 -8.53
N GLU A 254 -19.23 -3.78 -7.78
CA GLU A 254 -20.26 -2.90 -8.34
C GLU A 254 -19.61 -1.60 -8.83
N LEU A 255 -19.23 -1.58 -10.09
CA LEU A 255 -18.56 -0.45 -10.74
C LEU A 255 -19.56 0.39 -11.53
N ASN A 256 -19.47 1.72 -11.41
CA ASN A 256 -20.14 2.59 -12.37
C ASN A 256 -19.46 2.54 -13.75
N GLU A 257 -20.08 3.12 -14.77
CA GLU A 257 -19.59 3.04 -16.17
C GLU A 257 -18.16 3.59 -16.35
N THR A 258 -17.82 4.68 -15.62
CA THR A 258 -16.46 5.27 -15.65
C THR A 258 -15.45 4.33 -15.03
N GLN A 259 -15.72 3.80 -13.84
CA GLN A 259 -14.86 2.88 -13.12
C GLN A 259 -14.66 1.58 -13.92
N LYS A 260 -15.75 1.03 -14.46
CA LYS A 260 -15.73 -0.17 -15.28
C LYS A 260 -14.84 0.05 -16.52
N LYS A 261 -14.96 1.22 -17.16
CA LYS A 261 -14.11 1.58 -18.29
C LYS A 261 -12.63 1.66 -17.86
N ILE A 262 -12.32 2.33 -16.76
CA ILE A 262 -10.94 2.45 -16.26
C ILE A 262 -10.32 1.07 -16.02
N VAL A 263 -11.03 0.19 -15.32
CA VAL A 263 -10.52 -1.16 -15.01
C VAL A 263 -10.39 -2.00 -16.26
N SER A 264 -11.39 -1.97 -17.18
CA SER A 264 -11.35 -2.73 -18.43
C SER A 264 -10.22 -2.26 -19.36
N ASP A 265 -10.06 -0.94 -19.54
CA ASP A 265 -8.98 -0.38 -20.35
C ASP A 265 -7.60 -0.74 -19.75
N SER A 266 -7.47 -0.73 -18.42
CA SER A 266 -6.24 -1.11 -17.72
C SER A 266 -5.95 -2.60 -17.87
N TYR A 267 -6.98 -3.45 -17.76
CA TYR A 267 -6.87 -4.89 -17.96
C TYR A 267 -6.45 -5.22 -19.41
N GLU A 268 -7.09 -4.60 -20.41
CA GLU A 268 -6.71 -4.76 -21.83
C GLU A 268 -5.27 -4.28 -22.07
N TYR A 269 -4.89 -3.14 -21.46
CA TYR A 269 -3.53 -2.61 -21.56
C TYR A 269 -2.48 -3.62 -21.06
N LEU A 270 -2.73 -4.26 -19.92
CA LEU A 270 -1.82 -5.25 -19.34
C LEU A 270 -1.80 -6.55 -20.14
N THR A 271 -2.96 -7.10 -20.45
CA THR A 271 -3.09 -8.45 -21.02
C THR A 271 -2.73 -8.49 -22.50
N VAL A 272 -3.04 -7.44 -23.25
CA VAL A 272 -2.88 -7.40 -24.72
C VAL A 272 -1.73 -6.51 -25.13
N HIS A 273 -1.79 -5.23 -24.78
CA HIS A 273 -0.90 -4.23 -25.36
C HIS A 273 0.47 -4.17 -24.68
N LEU A 274 0.57 -4.43 -23.38
CA LEU A 274 1.85 -4.50 -22.69
C LEU A 274 2.70 -5.65 -23.24
N LYS A 275 2.08 -6.82 -23.47
CA LYS A 275 2.73 -8.01 -24.06
C LYS A 275 3.16 -7.75 -25.52
N LYS A 276 2.34 -7.10 -26.30
CA LYS A 276 2.62 -6.77 -27.71
C LYS A 276 3.51 -5.55 -27.90
N LYS A 277 3.43 -4.57 -26.99
CA LYS A 277 4.10 -3.25 -27.07
C LYS A 277 3.86 -2.54 -28.41
N ASP A 278 2.61 -2.50 -28.82
CA ASP A 278 2.13 -1.87 -30.05
C ASP A 278 1.80 -0.37 -29.87
N TRP A 279 1.26 0.26 -30.95
CA TRP A 279 0.88 1.67 -30.91
C TRP A 279 -0.23 1.98 -29.89
N LYS A 280 -1.18 1.07 -29.68
CA LYS A 280 -2.25 1.24 -28.70
C LYS A 280 -1.69 1.29 -27.27
N TYR A 281 -0.68 0.47 -26.97
CA TYR A 281 0.09 0.54 -25.72
C TYR A 281 0.66 1.95 -25.49
N PHE A 282 1.36 2.51 -26.48
CA PHE A 282 1.94 3.85 -26.35
C PHE A 282 0.85 4.94 -26.23
N SER A 283 -0.18 4.88 -27.03
CA SER A 283 -1.29 5.84 -27.02
C SER A 283 -2.02 5.86 -25.67
N TYR A 284 -2.34 4.67 -25.15
CA TYR A 284 -2.96 4.56 -23.82
C TYR A 284 -2.07 5.18 -22.73
N PHE A 285 -0.80 4.82 -22.71
CA PHE A 285 0.15 5.33 -21.74
C PHE A 285 0.33 6.85 -21.83
N ALA A 286 0.49 7.38 -23.04
CA ALA A 286 0.67 8.81 -23.27
C ALA A 286 -0.56 9.63 -22.86
N LYS A 287 -1.76 9.12 -23.14
CA LYS A 287 -3.04 9.76 -22.79
C LYS A 287 -3.26 9.81 -21.28
N ASN A 288 -2.86 8.78 -20.57
CA ASN A 288 -3.15 8.63 -19.14
C ASN A 288 -1.92 8.87 -18.25
N TYR A 289 -0.84 9.45 -18.81
CA TYR A 289 0.44 9.57 -18.10
C TYR A 289 0.33 10.17 -16.70
N ASP A 290 -0.37 11.28 -16.55
CA ASP A 290 -0.44 12.02 -15.28
C ASP A 290 -1.17 11.20 -14.20
N ASN A 291 -2.22 10.47 -14.58
CA ASN A 291 -2.97 9.58 -13.68
C ASN A 291 -2.23 8.26 -13.39
N LEU A 292 -1.39 7.80 -14.32
CA LEU A 292 -0.62 6.56 -14.15
C LEU A 292 0.67 6.75 -13.35
N THR A 293 1.16 7.98 -13.22
CA THR A 293 2.45 8.26 -12.60
C THR A 293 2.37 9.22 -11.43
N PHE A 294 1.30 10.00 -11.30
CA PHE A 294 1.16 11.11 -10.34
C PHE A 294 2.39 12.02 -10.31
N GLN A 295 2.97 12.29 -11.48
CA GLN A 295 4.15 13.16 -11.63
C GLN A 295 3.78 14.44 -12.37
N LYS A 296 4.07 15.59 -11.77
CA LYS A 296 3.80 16.91 -12.35
C LYS A 296 4.89 17.39 -13.31
N SER A 297 6.08 16.81 -13.27
CA SER A 297 7.22 17.30 -14.07
C SER A 297 7.03 17.04 -15.54
N THR A 298 6.81 18.11 -16.31
CA THR A 298 6.72 18.09 -17.79
C THR A 298 7.99 17.51 -18.43
N VAL A 299 9.15 17.76 -17.84
CA VAL A 299 10.43 17.22 -18.31
C VAL A 299 10.51 15.71 -18.12
N LYS A 300 10.13 15.20 -16.94
CA LYS A 300 10.06 13.77 -16.67
C LYS A 300 9.07 13.10 -17.63
N LYS A 301 7.89 13.71 -17.84
CA LYS A 301 6.88 13.24 -18.81
C LYS A 301 7.45 13.12 -20.21
N ALA A 302 8.10 14.17 -20.73
CA ALA A 302 8.72 14.17 -22.06
C ALA A 302 9.78 13.07 -22.18
N ILE A 303 10.67 12.93 -21.20
CA ILE A 303 11.73 11.91 -21.20
C ILE A 303 11.14 10.50 -21.24
N VAL A 304 10.15 10.20 -20.41
CA VAL A 304 9.55 8.86 -20.32
C VAL A 304 8.79 8.53 -21.60
N LEU A 305 8.00 9.47 -22.13
CA LEU A 305 7.26 9.27 -23.39
C LEU A 305 8.22 9.06 -24.58
N THR A 306 9.29 9.87 -24.69
CA THR A 306 10.28 9.72 -25.75
C THR A 306 10.96 8.35 -25.69
N LYS A 307 11.32 7.87 -24.50
CA LYS A 307 11.98 6.56 -24.35
C LYS A 307 11.04 5.39 -24.65
N LYS A 308 9.77 5.45 -24.22
CA LYS A 308 8.78 4.42 -24.56
C LYS A 308 8.52 4.40 -26.07
N PHE A 309 8.43 5.58 -26.70
CA PHE A 309 8.28 5.71 -28.15
C PHE A 309 9.49 5.14 -28.91
N LEU A 310 10.69 5.50 -28.51
CA LEU A 310 11.93 5.00 -29.13
C LEU A 310 12.07 3.48 -28.97
N GLY A 311 11.75 2.93 -27.80
CA GLY A 311 11.76 1.49 -27.54
C GLY A 311 10.75 0.73 -28.43
N MET A 312 9.58 1.31 -28.69
CA MET A 312 8.60 0.77 -29.61
C MET A 312 9.12 0.78 -31.06
N PHE A 313 9.72 1.90 -31.51
CA PHE A 313 10.27 2.05 -32.87
C PHE A 313 11.40 1.05 -33.17
N ILE A 314 12.30 0.84 -32.21
CA ILE A 314 13.39 -0.14 -32.33
C ILE A 314 12.84 -1.57 -32.51
N ARG A 315 11.74 -1.92 -31.85
CA ARG A 315 11.12 -3.24 -31.95
C ARG A 315 10.37 -3.45 -33.27
N ILE A 316 9.66 -2.41 -33.72
CA ILE A 316 9.00 -2.45 -35.04
C ILE A 316 10.07 -2.64 -36.13
N LYS A 317 11.19 -1.92 -36.07
CA LYS A 317 12.29 -2.03 -37.01
C LYS A 317 12.93 -3.45 -37.00
N LYS A 318 13.07 -4.07 -35.84
CA LYS A 318 13.55 -5.48 -35.72
C LYS A 318 12.55 -6.51 -36.26
N LYS A 319 11.23 -6.23 -36.25
CA LYS A 319 10.21 -7.11 -36.82
C LYS A 319 10.11 -7.01 -38.35
N ILE A 320 10.56 -5.89 -38.93
CA ILE A 320 10.50 -5.65 -40.38
C ILE A 320 11.78 -6.17 -41.06
N HIS A 321 12.89 -6.31 -40.36
CA HIS A 321 14.20 -6.67 -40.89
C HIS A 321 14.75 -8.01 -40.37
N GLY A 322 13.98 -8.76 -39.61
CA GLY A 322 14.21 -10.14 -39.20
C GLY A 322 13.05 -11.03 -39.57
#